data_58891769c151c12488d902378c5adc5f
#
_entry.id   58891769c151c12488d902378c5adc5f
#
_cell.length_a   1.000
_cell.length_b   1.000
_cell.length_c   1.000
_cell.angle_alpha   90.00
_cell.angle_beta   90.00
_cell.angle_gamma   90.00
#
_symmetry.space_group_name_H-M   'P 1'
#
loop_
_entity.id
_entity.type
_entity.pdbx_description
1 polymer ?
#
loop_
_entity_poly.entity_id
_entity_poly.type
_entity_poly.pdbx_seq_one_letter_code
_entity_poly.pdbx_strand_id
1 'polypeptide(L)'
;MHRVTHYRRTGEGIEAISLDSDRAFPRHAHDEFGVGVIVSGAHRSWSGRGQVDALAGDAIMVNPGEMHDGSPIEAGTGRRWRMLYLAPALVAGVAAEEGLGGIELAHPAVRDARLTAAVGRLHARIVAGESPPLARDEALVMLVAGLLARHANRTLSTAGIAPAIRIARERLDAAPAAPVSLAELAGLSGVSRFQLLRGFARELGITPHAYLIQSRARLARALLASGLPIADAAAEAGFADQSHLTRAFARQFGITPGRFAQVG
;
A
#
# COMPACT_ATOMS: atom_id res chain seq x y z
N MET A 1 -7.55 -11.44 -26.82
CA MET A 1 -7.67 -12.16 -25.53
C MET A 1 -8.32 -11.21 -24.54
N HIS A 2 -9.25 -11.68 -23.68
CA HIS A 2 -9.89 -10.81 -22.69
C HIS A 2 -10.01 -11.56 -21.37
N ARG A 3 -9.31 -11.07 -20.34
CA ARG A 3 -9.35 -11.61 -18.97
C ARG A 3 -9.44 -10.48 -17.97
N VAL A 4 -10.41 -10.55 -17.07
CA VAL A 4 -10.57 -9.65 -15.94
C VAL A 4 -10.58 -10.49 -14.67
N THR A 5 -9.74 -10.13 -13.70
CA THR A 5 -9.71 -10.81 -12.40
C THR A 5 -9.94 -9.75 -11.32
N HIS A 6 -11.02 -9.93 -10.54
CA HIS A 6 -11.39 -9.08 -9.43
C HIS A 6 -10.88 -9.67 -8.12
N TYR A 7 -10.32 -8.83 -7.28
CA TYR A 7 -9.88 -9.15 -5.93
C TYR A 7 -10.59 -8.20 -4.96
N ARG A 8 -11.84 -8.56 -4.61
CA ARG A 8 -12.69 -7.76 -3.72
C ARG A 8 -12.55 -8.23 -2.29
N ARG A 9 -12.34 -7.30 -1.35
CA ARG A 9 -12.50 -7.54 0.08
C ARG A 9 -13.74 -6.81 0.59
N THR A 10 -14.67 -7.55 1.17
CA THR A 10 -15.91 -7.01 1.73
C THR A 10 -15.59 -6.12 2.92
N GLY A 11 -16.12 -4.89 2.93
CA GLY A 11 -16.05 -3.97 4.08
C GLY A 11 -14.86 -3.00 4.11
N GLU A 12 -13.88 -3.11 3.20
CA GLU A 12 -12.67 -2.27 3.25
C GLU A 12 -12.69 -1.05 2.30
N GLY A 13 -13.70 -0.93 1.45
CA GLY A 13 -13.78 0.18 0.47
C GLY A 13 -12.67 0.17 -0.58
N ILE A 14 -12.03 -0.98 -0.80
CA ILE A 14 -10.97 -1.16 -1.79
C ILE A 14 -11.28 -2.38 -2.65
N GLU A 15 -11.17 -2.21 -3.97
CA GLU A 15 -11.17 -3.30 -4.93
C GLU A 15 -9.91 -3.25 -5.78
N ALA A 16 -9.24 -4.39 -5.96
CA ALA A 16 -8.12 -4.52 -6.90
C ALA A 16 -8.55 -5.34 -8.11
N ILE A 17 -8.15 -4.91 -9.31
CA ILE A 17 -8.47 -5.60 -10.57
C ILE A 17 -7.20 -5.75 -11.39
N SER A 18 -7.02 -6.94 -11.97
CA SER A 18 -6.04 -7.20 -13.02
C SER A 18 -6.76 -7.43 -14.35
N LEU A 19 -6.37 -6.70 -15.37
CA LEU A 19 -6.95 -6.77 -16.71
C LEU A 19 -5.89 -7.12 -17.75
N ASP A 20 -6.27 -8.01 -18.67
CA ASP A 20 -5.51 -8.36 -19.87
C ASP A 20 -6.50 -8.38 -21.02
N SER A 21 -6.44 -7.40 -21.93
CA SER A 21 -7.50 -7.24 -22.94
C SER A 21 -7.02 -6.46 -24.17
N ASP A 22 -7.50 -6.92 -25.32
CA ASP A 22 -7.43 -6.27 -26.62
C ASP A 22 -8.72 -5.49 -26.99
N ARG A 23 -9.72 -5.47 -26.07
CA ARG A 23 -11.03 -4.87 -26.31
C ARG A 23 -11.07 -3.40 -25.91
N ALA A 24 -11.93 -2.65 -26.61
CA ALA A 24 -12.36 -1.34 -26.16
C ALA A 24 -13.46 -1.48 -25.08
N PHE A 25 -13.43 -0.61 -24.11
CA PHE A 25 -14.46 -0.44 -23.08
C PHE A 25 -15.27 0.81 -23.44
N PRO A 26 -16.59 0.70 -23.55
CA PRO A 26 -17.45 1.85 -23.85
C PRO A 26 -17.42 2.86 -22.71
N ARG A 27 -17.90 4.06 -22.95
CA ARG A 27 -18.02 5.10 -21.93
C ARG A 27 -18.84 4.63 -20.74
N HIS A 28 -18.27 4.81 -19.55
CA HIS A 28 -18.87 4.47 -18.26
C HIS A 28 -18.29 5.36 -17.16
N ALA A 29 -18.86 5.28 -15.97
CA ALA A 29 -18.33 5.95 -14.79
C ALA A 29 -18.31 4.97 -13.62
N HIS A 30 -17.48 5.26 -12.62
CA HIS A 30 -17.42 4.55 -11.34
C HIS A 30 -17.72 5.53 -10.21
N ASP A 31 -18.25 5.03 -9.09
CA ASP A 31 -18.49 5.83 -7.89
C ASP A 31 -17.24 5.96 -7.01
N GLU A 32 -16.16 5.26 -7.38
CA GLU A 32 -14.89 5.21 -6.68
C GLU A 32 -13.80 6.00 -7.43
N PHE A 33 -12.75 6.38 -6.70
CA PHE A 33 -11.49 6.79 -7.31
C PHE A 33 -10.81 5.58 -7.96
N GLY A 34 -10.58 5.61 -9.26
CA GLY A 34 -9.78 4.63 -9.98
C GLY A 34 -8.32 5.08 -10.07
N VAL A 35 -7.39 4.24 -9.61
CA VAL A 35 -5.95 4.48 -9.79
C VAL A 35 -5.28 3.20 -10.26
N GLY A 36 -4.58 3.26 -11.37
CA GLY A 36 -3.99 2.08 -11.98
C GLY A 36 -2.62 2.30 -12.59
N VAL A 37 -2.05 1.22 -13.12
CA VAL A 37 -0.78 1.23 -13.84
C VAL A 37 -0.88 0.37 -15.10
N ILE A 38 -0.42 0.89 -16.22
CA ILE A 38 -0.24 0.12 -17.45
C ILE A 38 0.99 -0.76 -17.29
N VAL A 39 0.80 -2.08 -17.27
CA VAL A 39 1.87 -3.06 -17.08
C VAL A 39 2.54 -3.39 -18.41
N SER A 40 1.75 -3.49 -19.49
CA SER A 40 2.27 -3.71 -20.85
C SER A 40 1.26 -3.25 -21.88
N GLY A 41 1.74 -2.94 -23.08
CA GLY A 41 0.95 -2.38 -24.17
C GLY A 41 0.72 -0.88 -24.00
N ALA A 42 -0.28 -0.37 -24.72
CA ALA A 42 -0.63 1.05 -24.72
C ALA A 42 -2.15 1.22 -24.63
N HIS A 43 -2.58 2.19 -23.85
CA HIS A 43 -3.97 2.46 -23.51
C HIS A 43 -4.35 3.87 -23.90
N ARG A 44 -5.42 4.01 -24.65
CA ARG A 44 -6.07 5.27 -24.97
C ARG A 44 -7.34 5.40 -24.15
N SER A 45 -7.53 6.53 -23.49
CA SER A 45 -8.73 6.84 -22.74
C SER A 45 -9.22 8.24 -23.11
N TRP A 46 -10.52 8.42 -23.10
CA TRP A 46 -11.15 9.72 -23.12
C TRP A 46 -11.93 9.95 -21.81
N SER A 47 -11.85 11.16 -21.29
CA SER A 47 -12.69 11.60 -20.17
C SER A 47 -13.15 13.03 -20.40
N GLY A 48 -13.91 13.60 -19.47
CA GLY A 48 -14.28 15.02 -19.50
C GLY A 48 -13.12 16.01 -19.60
N ARG A 49 -11.88 15.51 -19.41
CA ARG A 49 -10.60 16.26 -19.52
C ARG A 49 -9.90 16.09 -20.87
N GLY A 50 -10.52 15.37 -21.80
CA GLY A 50 -9.98 15.10 -23.12
C GLY A 50 -9.45 13.69 -23.30
N GLN A 51 -8.79 13.44 -24.44
CA GLN A 51 -8.18 12.17 -24.77
C GLN A 51 -6.74 12.13 -24.25
N VAL A 52 -6.35 11.01 -23.65
CA VAL A 52 -4.98 10.75 -23.21
C VAL A 52 -4.53 9.36 -23.65
N ASP A 53 -3.23 9.24 -23.91
CA ASP A 53 -2.56 7.97 -24.17
C ASP A 53 -1.64 7.66 -23.00
N ALA A 54 -1.71 6.42 -22.50
CA ALA A 54 -0.87 5.93 -21.42
C ALA A 54 -0.09 4.69 -21.91
N LEU A 55 1.20 4.68 -21.68
CA LEU A 55 2.12 3.62 -22.09
C LEU A 55 2.49 2.73 -20.89
N ALA A 56 3.14 1.61 -21.15
CA ALA A 56 3.69 0.77 -20.10
C ALA A 56 4.54 1.58 -19.10
N GLY A 57 4.25 1.45 -17.82
CA GLY A 57 4.86 2.22 -16.73
C GLY A 57 4.16 3.52 -16.36
N ASP A 58 3.15 3.96 -17.11
CA ASP A 58 2.35 5.13 -16.75
C ASP A 58 1.22 4.75 -15.76
N ALA A 59 0.91 5.68 -14.85
CA ALA A 59 -0.27 5.59 -14.00
C ALA A 59 -1.47 6.23 -14.71
N ILE A 60 -2.64 5.62 -14.52
CA ILE A 60 -3.94 6.14 -14.98
C ILE A 60 -4.84 6.42 -13.79
N MET A 61 -5.63 7.49 -13.88
CA MET A 61 -6.47 7.96 -12.78
C MET A 61 -7.84 8.39 -13.27
N VAL A 62 -8.87 8.11 -12.46
CA VAL A 62 -10.27 8.48 -12.72
C VAL A 62 -10.89 8.96 -11.42
N ASN A 63 -11.65 10.06 -11.48
CA ASN A 63 -12.41 10.57 -10.34
C ASN A 63 -13.77 9.88 -10.21
N PRO A 64 -14.39 9.86 -9.02
CA PRO A 64 -15.77 9.41 -8.86
C PRO A 64 -16.72 10.18 -9.77
N GLY A 65 -17.59 9.44 -10.48
CA GLY A 65 -18.56 10.02 -11.42
C GLY A 65 -17.96 10.50 -12.74
N GLU A 66 -16.65 10.45 -12.95
CA GLU A 66 -16.02 10.86 -14.20
C GLU A 66 -16.31 9.87 -15.32
N MET A 67 -17.03 10.35 -16.35
CA MET A 67 -17.29 9.56 -17.57
C MET A 67 -15.99 9.36 -18.34
N HIS A 68 -15.64 8.12 -18.59
CA HIS A 68 -14.42 7.76 -19.33
C HIS A 68 -14.64 6.50 -20.16
N ASP A 69 -13.77 6.29 -21.14
CA ASP A 69 -13.67 5.06 -21.93
C ASP A 69 -12.23 4.52 -21.90
N GLY A 70 -11.99 3.43 -22.60
CA GLY A 70 -10.64 2.89 -22.71
C GLY A 70 -10.49 1.92 -23.87
N SER A 71 -9.45 2.09 -24.69
CA SER A 71 -9.16 1.24 -25.84
C SER A 71 -7.67 0.98 -25.98
N PRO A 72 -7.25 -0.08 -26.71
CA PRO A 72 -5.88 -0.14 -27.23
C PRO A 72 -5.63 1.04 -28.18
N ILE A 73 -4.41 1.55 -28.21
CA ILE A 73 -4.03 2.60 -29.18
C ILE A 73 -4.10 2.05 -30.60
N GLU A 74 -3.61 0.82 -30.79
CA GLU A 74 -3.71 0.10 -32.06
C GLU A 74 -4.74 -1.03 -31.91
N ALA A 75 -5.69 -1.08 -32.82
CA ALA A 75 -6.76 -2.08 -32.79
C ALA A 75 -6.18 -3.52 -32.80
N GLY A 76 -6.70 -4.36 -31.90
CA GLY A 76 -6.29 -5.75 -31.76
C GLY A 76 -5.00 -5.98 -30.96
N THR A 77 -4.31 -4.91 -30.52
CA THR A 77 -3.15 -5.08 -29.64
C THR A 77 -3.60 -5.32 -28.20
N GLY A 78 -2.98 -6.32 -27.56
CA GLY A 78 -3.25 -6.61 -26.14
C GLY A 78 -2.59 -5.60 -25.23
N ARG A 79 -3.27 -5.26 -24.12
CA ARG A 79 -2.70 -4.47 -23.03
C ARG A 79 -3.02 -5.08 -21.69
N ARG A 80 -2.10 -4.95 -20.75
CA ARG A 80 -2.30 -5.36 -19.36
C ARG A 80 -2.20 -4.17 -18.44
N TRP A 81 -3.12 -4.06 -17.50
CA TRP A 81 -3.08 -3.03 -16.48
C TRP A 81 -3.69 -3.53 -15.16
N ARG A 82 -3.33 -2.87 -14.10
CA ARG A 82 -3.82 -3.13 -12.75
C ARG A 82 -4.52 -1.89 -12.26
N MET A 83 -5.71 -2.07 -11.67
CA MET A 83 -6.49 -0.99 -11.09
C MET A 83 -6.74 -1.24 -9.61
N LEU A 84 -6.79 -0.15 -8.88
CA LEU A 84 -7.33 -0.06 -7.54
C LEU A 84 -8.52 0.91 -7.60
N TYR A 85 -9.66 0.48 -7.10
CA TYR A 85 -10.84 1.32 -6.89
C TYR A 85 -10.96 1.59 -5.40
N LEU A 86 -10.96 2.87 -5.02
CA LEU A 86 -10.94 3.34 -3.65
C LEU A 86 -12.23 4.10 -3.36
N ALA A 87 -12.98 3.68 -2.35
CA ALA A 87 -14.18 4.37 -1.93
C ALA A 87 -13.88 5.83 -1.57
N PRO A 88 -14.73 6.79 -1.96
CA PRO A 88 -14.54 8.21 -1.65
C PRO A 88 -14.35 8.49 -0.16
N ALA A 89 -15.11 7.79 0.70
CA ALA A 89 -15.01 7.94 2.15
C ALA A 89 -13.61 7.55 2.69
N LEU A 90 -12.99 6.53 2.10
CA LEU A 90 -11.64 6.09 2.48
C LEU A 90 -10.58 7.13 2.10
N VAL A 91 -10.66 7.67 0.88
CA VAL A 91 -9.76 8.73 0.42
C VAL A 91 -9.97 10.02 1.22
N ALA A 92 -11.23 10.38 1.49
CA ALA A 92 -11.60 11.54 2.31
C ALA A 92 -11.09 11.40 3.76
N GLY A 93 -11.14 10.18 4.34
CA GLY A 93 -10.59 9.93 5.68
C GLY A 93 -9.10 10.25 5.78
N VAL A 94 -8.30 9.79 4.81
CA VAL A 94 -6.86 10.12 4.76
C VAL A 94 -6.62 11.60 4.52
N ALA A 95 -7.44 12.23 3.66
CA ALA A 95 -7.32 13.66 3.38
C ALA A 95 -7.68 14.54 4.57
N ALA A 96 -8.72 14.17 5.31
CA ALA A 96 -9.17 14.90 6.49
C ALA A 96 -8.11 14.96 7.59
N GLU A 97 -7.31 13.89 7.76
CA GLU A 97 -6.17 13.87 8.68
C GLU A 97 -5.12 14.95 8.34
N GLU A 98 -5.07 15.38 7.08
CA GLU A 98 -4.17 16.44 6.60
C GLU A 98 -4.89 17.80 6.42
N GLY A 99 -6.13 17.94 6.90
CA GLY A 99 -6.92 19.16 6.78
C GLY A 99 -7.35 19.50 5.36
N LEU A 100 -7.42 18.50 4.48
CA LEU A 100 -7.84 18.67 3.08
C LEU A 100 -9.33 18.37 2.95
N GLY A 101 -10.05 19.29 2.30
CA GLY A 101 -11.44 19.08 1.82
C GLY A 101 -11.44 18.58 0.38
N GLY A 102 -12.60 18.40 -0.20
CA GLY A 102 -12.89 17.95 -1.57
C GLY A 102 -11.70 17.67 -2.49
N ILE A 103 -11.50 16.43 -2.87
CA ILE A 103 -10.32 15.97 -3.63
C ILE A 103 -10.72 15.74 -5.08
N GLU A 104 -9.90 16.22 -5.99
CA GLU A 104 -10.00 15.95 -7.40
C GLU A 104 -8.61 15.61 -7.96
N LEU A 105 -8.49 14.46 -8.61
CA LEU A 105 -7.27 14.06 -9.31
C LEU A 105 -7.13 14.86 -10.59
N ALA A 106 -6.02 15.58 -10.75
CA ALA A 106 -5.87 16.60 -11.79
C ALA A 106 -5.61 16.02 -13.20
N HIS A 107 -4.96 14.86 -13.26
CA HIS A 107 -4.48 14.30 -14.52
C HIS A 107 -5.00 12.87 -14.73
N PRO A 108 -5.60 12.55 -15.89
CA PRO A 108 -6.08 11.18 -16.17
C PRO A 108 -4.95 10.18 -16.42
N ALA A 109 -3.76 10.64 -16.82
CA ALA A 109 -2.57 9.80 -16.96
C ALA A 109 -1.30 10.59 -16.62
N VAL A 110 -0.34 9.94 -15.96
CA VAL A 110 0.95 10.55 -15.58
C VAL A 110 2.08 9.52 -15.60
N ARG A 111 3.29 10.01 -15.91
CA ARG A 111 4.50 9.22 -15.72
C ARG A 111 5.11 9.54 -14.36
N ASP A 112 4.79 8.73 -13.35
CA ASP A 112 5.30 8.85 -11.99
C ASP A 112 5.66 7.47 -11.43
N ALA A 113 6.96 7.17 -11.41
CA ALA A 113 7.47 5.88 -10.93
C ALA A 113 7.16 5.62 -9.43
N ARG A 114 7.00 6.66 -8.62
CA ARG A 114 6.62 6.52 -7.20
C ARG A 114 5.16 6.13 -7.07
N LEU A 115 4.29 6.74 -7.87
CA LEU A 115 2.87 6.40 -7.90
C LEU A 115 2.66 4.97 -8.40
N THR A 116 3.26 4.60 -9.53
CA THR A 116 3.13 3.24 -10.09
C THR A 116 3.66 2.17 -9.15
N ALA A 117 4.77 2.44 -8.43
CA ALA A 117 5.28 1.54 -7.39
C ALA A 117 4.32 1.43 -6.19
N ALA A 118 3.67 2.52 -5.76
CA ALA A 118 2.69 2.50 -4.67
C ALA A 118 1.44 1.70 -5.07
N VAL A 119 0.90 1.92 -6.27
CA VAL A 119 -0.21 1.11 -6.84
C VAL A 119 0.18 -0.37 -6.86
N GLY A 120 1.36 -0.69 -7.39
CA GLY A 120 1.85 -2.07 -7.49
C GLY A 120 1.97 -2.75 -6.12
N ARG A 121 2.47 -2.05 -5.11
CA ARG A 121 2.58 -2.57 -3.73
C ARG A 121 1.22 -2.87 -3.11
N LEU A 122 0.29 -1.92 -3.14
CA LEU A 122 -1.05 -2.14 -2.56
C LEU A 122 -1.81 -3.23 -3.31
N HIS A 123 -1.78 -3.20 -4.66
CA HIS A 123 -2.40 -4.24 -5.48
C HIS A 123 -1.85 -5.64 -5.12
N ALA A 124 -0.53 -5.80 -5.04
CA ALA A 124 0.08 -7.09 -4.70
C ALA A 124 -0.33 -7.58 -3.30
N ARG A 125 -0.47 -6.68 -2.31
CA ARG A 125 -0.93 -7.04 -0.96
C ARG A 125 -2.38 -7.51 -0.93
N ILE A 126 -3.25 -6.89 -1.74
CA ILE A 126 -4.66 -7.30 -1.83
C ILE A 126 -4.76 -8.67 -2.53
N VAL A 127 -4.01 -8.87 -3.62
CA VAL A 127 -3.99 -10.14 -4.37
C VAL A 127 -3.45 -11.30 -3.52
N ALA A 128 -2.42 -11.07 -2.72
CA ALA A 128 -1.85 -12.10 -1.84
C ALA A 128 -2.82 -12.58 -0.73
N GLY A 129 -3.85 -11.79 -0.40
CA GLY A 129 -4.89 -12.19 0.56
C GLY A 129 -4.47 -12.14 2.02
N GLU A 130 -3.28 -12.56 2.37
CA GLU A 130 -2.74 -12.68 3.73
C GLU A 130 -1.68 -11.62 4.05
N SER A 131 -2.03 -10.34 3.89
CA SER A 131 -1.12 -9.27 4.31
C SER A 131 -1.44 -8.83 5.74
N PRO A 132 -0.42 -8.61 6.61
CA PRO A 132 -0.63 -8.01 7.92
C PRO A 132 -1.41 -6.70 7.79
N PRO A 133 -2.40 -6.43 8.67
CA PRO A 133 -3.23 -5.22 8.59
C PRO A 133 -2.39 -3.94 8.51
N LEU A 134 -1.40 -3.79 9.39
CA LEU A 134 -0.51 -2.63 9.39
C LEU A 134 0.20 -2.41 8.05
N ALA A 135 0.71 -3.47 7.43
CA ALA A 135 1.42 -3.37 6.16
C ALA A 135 0.51 -2.93 4.99
N ARG A 136 -0.75 -3.34 5.04
CA ARG A 136 -1.76 -2.94 4.06
C ARG A 136 -2.17 -1.49 4.27
N ASP A 137 -2.43 -1.09 5.52
CA ASP A 137 -2.78 0.28 5.89
C ASP A 137 -1.67 1.26 5.49
N GLU A 138 -0.40 0.91 5.74
CA GLU A 138 0.74 1.70 5.26
C GLU A 138 0.73 1.87 3.74
N ALA A 139 0.54 0.77 3.00
CA ALA A 139 0.55 0.82 1.54
C ALA A 139 -0.60 1.68 0.99
N LEU A 140 -1.77 1.62 1.63
CA LEU A 140 -2.93 2.44 1.29
C LEU A 140 -2.67 3.92 1.57
N VAL A 141 -2.24 4.25 2.79
CA VAL A 141 -1.99 5.64 3.17
C VAL A 141 -0.88 6.24 2.32
N MET A 142 0.18 5.49 2.03
CA MET A 142 1.25 5.95 1.13
C MET A 142 0.76 6.21 -0.30
N LEU A 143 -0.15 5.38 -0.81
CA LEU A 143 -0.76 5.61 -2.11
C LEU A 143 -1.61 6.88 -2.11
N VAL A 144 -2.56 6.99 -1.18
CA VAL A 144 -3.49 8.13 -1.12
C VAL A 144 -2.72 9.43 -0.84
N ALA A 145 -1.80 9.43 0.11
CA ALA A 145 -0.98 10.60 0.40
C ALA A 145 -0.10 11.00 -0.80
N GLY A 146 0.42 10.02 -1.54
CA GLY A 146 1.14 10.28 -2.79
C GLY A 146 0.28 10.93 -3.87
N LEU A 147 -0.98 10.49 -4.01
CA LEU A 147 -1.97 11.11 -4.89
C LEU A 147 -2.26 12.56 -4.47
N LEU A 148 -2.56 12.77 -3.18
CA LEU A 148 -2.87 14.09 -2.63
C LEU A 148 -1.72 15.09 -2.80
N ALA A 149 -0.49 14.66 -2.54
CA ALA A 149 0.67 15.53 -2.57
C ALA A 149 1.12 15.94 -3.97
N ARG A 150 0.88 15.12 -5.00
CA ARG A 150 1.45 15.32 -6.34
C ARG A 150 0.42 15.43 -7.47
N HIS A 151 -0.78 14.90 -7.27
CA HIS A 151 -1.76 14.73 -8.34
C HIS A 151 -3.15 15.29 -8.01
N ALA A 152 -3.31 15.95 -6.84
CA ALA A 152 -4.54 16.61 -6.43
C ALA A 152 -4.33 18.12 -6.18
N ASN A 153 -5.43 18.86 -6.04
CA ASN A 153 -5.43 20.33 -6.03
C ASN A 153 -4.88 21.01 -4.76
N ARG A 154 -4.22 20.29 -3.79
CA ARG A 154 -3.74 20.88 -2.52
C ARG A 154 -2.46 20.25 -1.96
N THR A 155 -1.77 20.96 -1.04
CA THR A 155 -0.46 20.62 -0.44
C THR A 155 -0.56 20.19 1.03
N LEU A 156 0.32 19.28 1.47
CA LEU A 156 0.37 18.67 2.81
C LEU A 156 1.42 19.32 3.74
N SER A 157 1.14 19.43 5.04
CA SER A 157 2.02 20.04 6.08
C SER A 157 2.95 19.01 6.77
N THR A 158 4.14 19.41 7.22
CA THR A 158 5.20 18.51 7.75
C THR A 158 5.84 18.91 9.10
N ALA A 159 5.28 19.84 9.86
CA ALA A 159 5.90 20.32 11.11
C ALA A 159 5.59 19.40 12.32
N GLY A 160 6.56 19.19 13.24
CA GLY A 160 6.33 18.67 14.60
C GLY A 160 6.37 17.15 14.82
N ILE A 161 7.11 16.35 14.04
CA ILE A 161 6.97 14.88 14.00
C ILE A 161 7.87 14.09 14.98
N ALA A 162 9.05 14.60 15.39
CA ALA A 162 10.04 13.84 16.16
C ALA A 162 9.51 13.19 17.46
N PRO A 163 8.73 13.86 18.34
CA PRO A 163 8.15 13.23 19.53
C PRO A 163 7.16 12.10 19.18
N ALA A 164 6.39 12.27 18.11
CA ALA A 164 5.41 11.29 17.65
C ALA A 164 6.08 9.97 17.22
N ILE A 165 7.22 10.05 16.53
CA ILE A 165 7.95 8.85 16.10
C ILE A 165 8.48 8.07 17.31
N ARG A 166 8.92 8.76 18.35
CA ARG A 166 9.35 8.14 19.61
C ARG A 166 8.19 7.37 20.28
N ILE A 167 7.02 7.98 20.41
CA ILE A 167 5.82 7.35 21.01
C ILE A 167 5.41 6.09 20.24
N ALA A 168 5.31 6.20 18.91
CA ALA A 168 4.95 5.05 18.07
C ALA A 168 5.98 3.91 18.17
N ARG A 169 7.27 4.24 18.20
CA ARG A 169 8.35 3.27 18.38
C ARG A 169 8.26 2.57 19.74
N GLU A 170 8.07 3.32 20.82
CA GLU A 170 7.89 2.78 22.17
C GLU A 170 6.71 1.79 22.22
N ARG A 171 5.59 2.13 21.58
CA ARG A 171 4.43 1.20 21.48
C ARG A 171 4.79 -0.10 20.75
N LEU A 172 5.52 -0.01 19.64
CA LEU A 172 5.94 -1.18 18.84
C LEU A 172 6.96 -2.05 19.59
N ASP A 173 7.84 -1.45 20.37
CA ASP A 173 8.84 -2.17 21.16
C ASP A 173 8.23 -2.81 22.42
N ALA A 174 7.27 -2.16 23.06
CA ALA A 174 6.62 -2.66 24.28
C ALA A 174 5.78 -3.93 24.06
N ALA A 175 5.13 -4.07 22.91
CA ALA A 175 4.29 -5.21 22.61
C ALA A 175 4.36 -5.61 21.12
N PRO A 176 5.50 -6.12 20.62
CA PRO A 176 5.69 -6.39 19.19
C PRO A 176 4.78 -7.51 18.68
N ALA A 177 4.43 -8.49 19.51
CA ALA A 177 3.52 -9.57 19.15
C ALA A 177 2.07 -9.12 18.99
N ALA A 178 1.66 -8.07 19.73
CA ALA A 178 0.30 -7.59 19.67
C ALA A 178 -0.07 -7.03 18.28
N PRO A 179 -1.29 -7.27 17.81
CA PRO A 179 -1.77 -6.62 16.60
C PRO A 179 -1.84 -5.10 16.81
N VAL A 180 -1.49 -4.35 15.80
CA VAL A 180 -1.54 -2.89 15.81
C VAL A 180 -1.87 -2.38 14.41
N SER A 181 -2.70 -1.36 14.33
CA SER A 181 -3.02 -0.66 13.09
C SER A 181 -2.21 0.64 12.97
N LEU A 182 -2.09 1.15 11.74
CA LEU A 182 -1.47 2.44 11.50
C LEU A 182 -2.28 3.59 12.13
N ALA A 183 -3.62 3.45 12.16
CA ALA A 183 -4.51 4.41 12.79
C ALA A 183 -4.30 4.49 14.31
N GLU A 184 -4.14 3.34 14.99
CA GLU A 184 -3.81 3.28 16.41
C GLU A 184 -2.48 3.99 16.71
N LEU A 185 -1.43 3.68 15.95
CA LEU A 185 -0.12 4.32 16.13
C LEU A 185 -0.17 5.83 15.91
N ALA A 186 -0.88 6.28 14.88
CA ALA A 186 -1.05 7.69 14.57
C ALA A 186 -1.84 8.41 15.66
N GLY A 187 -2.94 7.81 16.14
CA GLY A 187 -3.74 8.34 17.24
C GLY A 187 -2.97 8.48 18.54
N LEU A 188 -2.22 7.43 18.94
CA LEU A 188 -1.34 7.48 20.13
C LEU A 188 -0.25 8.57 20.01
N SER A 189 0.21 8.82 18.79
CA SER A 189 1.29 9.78 18.52
C SER A 189 0.80 11.22 18.27
N GLY A 190 -0.52 11.44 18.18
CA GLY A 190 -1.11 12.75 17.94
C GLY A 190 -0.81 13.33 16.56
N VAL A 191 -0.62 12.48 15.54
CA VAL A 191 -0.32 12.88 14.17
C VAL A 191 -1.18 12.13 13.16
N SER A 192 -1.25 12.59 11.90
CA SER A 192 -1.90 11.82 10.84
C SER A 192 -1.09 10.57 10.47
N ARG A 193 -1.77 9.57 9.89
CA ARG A 193 -1.12 8.35 9.38
C ARG A 193 0.01 8.66 8.39
N PHE A 194 -0.20 9.66 7.55
CA PHE A 194 0.81 10.08 6.59
C PHE A 194 2.02 10.75 7.24
N GLN A 195 1.78 11.64 8.21
CA GLN A 195 2.87 12.27 8.98
C GLN A 195 3.70 11.23 9.73
N LEU A 196 3.04 10.22 10.32
CA LEU A 196 3.72 9.11 10.99
C LEU A 196 4.63 8.35 10.03
N LEU A 197 4.12 7.93 8.84
CA LEU A 197 4.91 7.22 7.84
C LEU A 197 6.11 8.03 7.34
N ARG A 198 5.90 9.30 7.02
CA ARG A 198 6.99 10.19 6.59
C ARG A 198 8.03 10.38 7.68
N GLY A 199 7.58 10.53 8.94
CA GLY A 199 8.45 10.67 10.08
C GLY A 199 9.32 9.43 10.30
N PHE A 200 8.75 8.22 10.26
CA PHE A 200 9.50 6.97 10.33
C PHE A 200 10.55 6.87 9.21
N ALA A 201 10.15 7.13 7.96
CA ALA A 201 11.06 7.06 6.82
C ALA A 201 12.20 8.10 6.94
N ARG A 202 11.91 9.31 7.45
CA ARG A 202 12.91 10.36 7.61
C ARG A 202 13.87 10.07 8.77
N GLU A 203 13.37 9.60 9.91
CA GLU A 203 14.16 9.46 11.13
C GLU A 203 14.82 8.09 11.28
N LEU A 204 14.14 7.03 10.80
CA LEU A 204 14.61 5.66 10.95
C LEU A 204 14.96 4.99 9.61
N GLY A 205 14.68 5.62 8.48
CA GLY A 205 14.92 5.06 7.14
C GLY A 205 14.02 3.90 6.76
N ILE A 206 13.02 3.55 7.59
CA ILE A 206 12.12 2.41 7.41
C ILE A 206 10.68 2.79 7.74
N THR A 207 9.72 1.93 7.39
CA THR A 207 8.31 2.12 7.75
C THR A 207 8.01 1.56 9.15
N PRO A 208 6.89 1.96 9.82
CA PRO A 208 6.42 1.35 11.07
C PRO A 208 6.28 -0.18 10.97
N HIS A 209 5.74 -0.69 9.86
CA HIS A 209 5.62 -2.13 9.65
C HIS A 209 7.00 -2.81 9.56
N ALA A 210 7.94 -2.25 8.81
CA ALA A 210 9.30 -2.81 8.74
C ALA A 210 9.98 -2.80 10.12
N TYR A 211 9.76 -1.75 10.91
CA TYR A 211 10.22 -1.68 12.29
C TYR A 211 9.59 -2.77 13.18
N LEU A 212 8.25 -2.96 13.08
CA LEU A 212 7.54 -4.01 13.82
C LEU A 212 8.10 -5.40 13.49
N ILE A 213 8.35 -5.70 12.22
CA ILE A 213 8.94 -6.99 11.81
C ILE A 213 10.32 -7.18 12.43
N GLN A 214 11.14 -6.13 12.52
CA GLN A 214 12.44 -6.20 13.20
C GLN A 214 12.28 -6.43 14.70
N SER A 215 11.34 -5.76 15.36
CA SER A 215 11.05 -5.96 16.80
C SER A 215 10.56 -7.38 17.09
N ARG A 216 9.67 -7.92 16.23
CA ARG A 216 9.23 -9.32 16.30
C ARG A 216 10.38 -10.32 16.10
N ALA A 217 11.29 -10.05 15.17
CA ALA A 217 12.44 -10.91 14.95
C ALA A 217 13.41 -10.89 16.15
N ARG A 218 13.57 -9.75 16.83
CA ARG A 218 14.32 -9.66 18.08
C ARG A 218 13.66 -10.48 19.21
N LEU A 219 12.33 -10.37 19.36
CA LEU A 219 11.57 -11.17 20.31
C LEU A 219 11.72 -12.67 20.02
N ALA A 220 11.52 -13.09 18.76
CA ALA A 220 11.71 -14.47 18.35
C ALA A 220 13.13 -15.00 18.65
N ARG A 221 14.16 -14.16 18.45
CA ARG A 221 15.54 -14.51 18.81
C ARG A 221 15.71 -14.79 20.31
N ALA A 222 15.09 -13.99 21.15
CA ALA A 222 15.12 -14.20 22.60
C ALA A 222 14.39 -15.51 22.99
N LEU A 223 13.22 -15.78 22.38
CA LEU A 223 12.44 -17.00 22.60
C LEU A 223 13.21 -18.26 22.13
N LEU A 224 13.88 -18.19 20.98
CA LEU A 224 14.72 -19.28 20.49
C LEU A 224 15.93 -19.53 21.41
N ALA A 225 16.55 -18.47 21.93
CA ALA A 225 17.66 -18.58 22.87
C ALA A 225 17.22 -19.19 24.21
N SER A 226 15.94 -19.07 24.59
CA SER A 226 15.36 -19.76 25.76
C SER A 226 14.92 -21.21 25.46
N GLY A 227 15.17 -21.71 24.25
CA GLY A 227 14.88 -23.10 23.87
C GLY A 227 13.48 -23.33 23.27
N LEU A 228 12.71 -22.29 22.99
CA LEU A 228 11.41 -22.49 22.35
C LEU A 228 11.56 -23.09 20.94
N PRO A 229 10.68 -24.04 20.54
CA PRO A 229 10.60 -24.51 19.16
C PRO A 229 10.33 -23.37 18.18
N ILE A 230 10.83 -23.47 16.96
CA ILE A 230 10.78 -22.38 15.96
C ILE A 230 9.32 -21.99 15.63
N ALA A 231 8.40 -22.97 15.55
CA ALA A 231 7.00 -22.72 15.28
C ALA A 231 6.34 -21.92 16.42
N ASP A 232 6.63 -22.27 17.67
CA ASP A 232 6.10 -21.61 18.85
C ASP A 232 6.70 -20.19 18.99
N ALA A 233 8.00 -20.05 18.78
CA ALA A 233 8.66 -18.75 18.75
C ALA A 233 8.11 -17.82 17.64
N ALA A 234 7.68 -18.38 16.50
CA ALA A 234 7.02 -17.61 15.45
C ALA A 234 5.65 -17.12 15.90
N ALA A 235 4.83 -17.98 16.49
CA ALA A 235 3.50 -17.65 16.99
C ALA A 235 3.58 -16.62 18.13
N GLU A 236 4.42 -16.85 19.13
CA GLU A 236 4.57 -15.94 20.29
C GLU A 236 5.18 -14.59 19.92
N ALA A 237 6.03 -14.54 18.88
CA ALA A 237 6.55 -13.27 18.36
C ALA A 237 5.58 -12.56 17.42
N GLY A 238 4.40 -13.12 17.13
CA GLY A 238 3.36 -12.49 16.31
C GLY A 238 3.58 -12.62 14.79
N PHE A 239 4.37 -13.61 14.34
CA PHE A 239 4.45 -13.95 12.92
C PHE A 239 3.26 -14.81 12.49
N ALA A 240 2.85 -14.69 11.24
CA ALA A 240 1.76 -15.49 10.68
C ALA A 240 2.10 -16.99 10.65
N ASP A 241 3.36 -17.32 10.38
CA ASP A 241 3.88 -18.68 10.30
C ASP A 241 5.41 -18.72 10.46
N GLN A 242 5.94 -19.94 10.57
CA GLN A 242 7.38 -20.19 10.68
C GLN A 242 8.15 -19.72 9.44
N SER A 243 7.57 -19.78 8.25
CA SER A 243 8.21 -19.35 7.01
C SER A 243 8.39 -17.82 6.97
N HIS A 244 7.39 -17.09 7.49
CA HIS A 244 7.46 -15.62 7.64
C HIS A 244 8.56 -15.24 8.64
N LEU A 245 8.61 -15.90 9.81
CA LEU A 245 9.72 -15.72 10.76
C LEU A 245 11.06 -16.01 10.09
N THR A 246 11.20 -17.14 9.40
CA THR A 246 12.48 -17.55 8.79
C THR A 246 13.01 -16.48 7.82
N ARG A 247 12.15 -15.94 6.95
CA ARG A 247 12.54 -14.87 6.03
C ARG A 247 12.95 -13.57 6.74
N ALA A 248 12.18 -13.15 7.76
CA ALA A 248 12.47 -11.94 8.53
C ALA A 248 13.77 -12.09 9.34
N PHE A 249 13.95 -13.22 10.00
CA PHE A 249 15.10 -13.55 10.82
C PHE A 249 16.38 -13.59 9.99
N ALA A 250 16.38 -14.33 8.87
CA ALA A 250 17.52 -14.40 7.97
C ALA A 250 17.90 -13.04 7.38
N ARG A 251 16.91 -12.19 7.06
CA ARG A 251 17.16 -10.82 6.59
C ARG A 251 17.83 -9.95 7.66
N GLN A 252 17.45 -10.12 8.92
CA GLN A 252 17.94 -9.28 10.01
C GLN A 252 19.27 -9.77 10.60
N PHE A 253 19.44 -11.09 10.75
CA PHE A 253 20.57 -11.69 11.45
C PHE A 253 21.54 -12.45 10.54
N GLY A 254 21.25 -12.56 9.25
CA GLY A 254 22.12 -13.24 8.27
C GLY A 254 22.11 -14.77 8.36
N ILE A 255 21.39 -15.36 9.31
CA ILE A 255 21.26 -16.81 9.51
C ILE A 255 19.81 -17.20 9.73
N THR A 256 19.45 -18.45 9.48
CA THR A 256 18.10 -18.95 9.73
C THR A 256 17.86 -19.22 11.23
N PRO A 257 16.59 -19.18 11.70
CA PRO A 257 16.24 -19.54 13.07
C PRO A 257 16.75 -20.94 13.47
N GLY A 258 16.64 -21.93 12.56
CA GLY A 258 17.13 -23.28 12.81
C GLY A 258 18.64 -23.36 13.04
N ARG A 259 19.41 -22.60 12.26
CA ARG A 259 20.86 -22.53 12.47
C ARG A 259 21.21 -21.77 13.75
N PHE A 260 20.45 -20.73 14.10
CA PHE A 260 20.65 -20.01 15.36
C PHE A 260 20.40 -20.92 16.57
N ALA A 261 19.30 -21.69 16.57
CA ALA A 261 18.94 -22.61 17.67
C ALA A 261 19.89 -23.80 17.84
N GLN A 262 20.72 -24.12 16.83
CA GLN A 262 21.74 -25.19 16.92
C GLN A 262 23.07 -24.73 17.52
N VAL A 263 23.31 -23.43 17.59
CA VAL A 263 24.61 -22.85 18.03
C VAL A 263 24.53 -22.36 19.49
N GLY A 264 23.32 -22.23 20.04
CA GLY A 264 23.06 -21.91 21.45
C GLY A 264 22.68 -23.15 22.22
#